data_13e03175ee28163a901bf44c518bfedb
#
_entry.id   13e03175ee28163a901bf44c518bfedb
#
_cell.length_a   1.000
_cell.length_b   1.000
_cell.length_c   1.000
_cell.angle_alpha   90.00
_cell.angle_beta   90.00
_cell.angle_gamma   90.00
#
_symmetry.space_group_name_H-M   'P 1'
#
loop_
_entity.id
_entity.type
_entity.pdbx_description
1 polymer ?
#
loop_
_entity_poly.entity_id
_entity_poly.type
_entity_poly.pdbx_seq_one_letter_code
_entity_poly.pdbx_strand_id
1 'polypeptide(L)'
;QCSTPKETKKMGERFMKKLGIADDIYRDVQLLRLAIRVKYNCCKEFKAFLDNHPDIPIVEYAWWGDDEYGCVDEKSGLKYDWTQGSVIGKNVCGRIIRGVRDEPKDDNGMCIITRPECLDAMRPLTLFS
;
A
#
# COMPACT_ATOMS: atom_id res chain seq x y z
N GLN A 1 -1.26 -9.52 -19.92
CA GLN A 1 -1.19 -10.84 -19.34
C GLN A 1 -1.13 -10.79 -17.84
N CYS A 2 -2.11 -11.35 -17.18
CA CYS A 2 -2.15 -11.34 -15.73
C CYS A 2 -1.15 -12.33 -15.16
N SER A 3 -0.22 -11.80 -14.42
CA SER A 3 0.66 -12.58 -13.59
C SER A 3 0.15 -12.56 -12.15
N THR A 4 0.70 -13.40 -11.32
CA THR A 4 0.41 -13.34 -9.89
C THR A 4 0.96 -12.03 -9.31
N PRO A 5 0.41 -11.55 -8.19
CA PRO A 5 0.97 -10.36 -7.54
C PRO A 5 2.45 -10.48 -7.24
N LYS A 6 2.91 -11.69 -6.88
CA LYS A 6 4.33 -11.95 -6.61
C LYS A 6 5.18 -11.77 -7.86
N GLU A 7 4.72 -12.29 -8.99
CA GLU A 7 5.41 -12.14 -10.27
C GLU A 7 5.45 -10.70 -10.74
N THR A 8 4.32 -10.00 -10.59
CA THR A 8 4.23 -8.58 -10.93
C THR A 8 5.22 -7.76 -10.10
N LYS A 9 5.32 -8.03 -8.82
CA LYS A 9 6.27 -7.37 -7.94
C LYS A 9 7.71 -7.61 -8.40
N LYS A 10 8.07 -8.85 -8.67
CA LYS A 10 9.42 -9.20 -9.14
C LYS A 10 9.75 -8.54 -10.47
N MET A 11 8.78 -8.47 -11.37
CA MET A 11 8.96 -7.81 -12.66
C MET A 11 9.23 -6.31 -12.47
N GLY A 12 8.48 -5.66 -11.60
CA GLY A 12 8.67 -4.26 -11.27
C GLY A 12 10.06 -4.01 -10.68
N GLU A 13 10.50 -4.83 -9.75
CA GLU A 13 11.82 -4.74 -9.13
C GLU A 13 12.94 -4.85 -10.16
N ARG A 14 12.85 -5.83 -11.06
CA ARG A 14 13.83 -6.00 -12.15
C ARG A 14 13.86 -4.81 -13.08
N PHE A 15 12.69 -4.29 -13.42
CA PHE A 15 12.58 -3.14 -14.31
C PHE A 15 13.23 -1.91 -13.69
N MET A 16 12.95 -1.63 -12.42
CA MET A 16 13.54 -0.52 -11.70
C MET A 16 15.06 -0.66 -11.60
N LYS A 17 15.53 -1.86 -11.30
CA LYS A 17 16.97 -2.12 -11.24
C LYS A 17 17.63 -1.89 -12.60
N LYS A 18 16.99 -2.35 -13.66
CA LYS A 18 17.50 -2.16 -15.03
C LYS A 18 17.59 -0.70 -15.41
N LEU A 19 16.65 0.11 -14.96
CA LEU A 19 16.62 1.54 -15.24
C LEU A 19 17.45 2.37 -14.24
N GLY A 20 18.04 1.72 -13.24
CA GLY A 20 18.84 2.43 -12.24
C GLY A 20 18.02 3.27 -11.28
N ILE A 21 16.76 2.92 -11.07
CA ILE A 21 15.88 3.63 -10.15
C ILE A 21 16.16 3.16 -8.74
N ALA A 22 16.58 4.09 -7.89
CA ALA A 22 16.82 3.80 -6.48
C ALA A 22 15.51 3.70 -5.71
N ASP A 23 15.54 2.99 -4.58
CA ASP A 23 14.42 2.96 -3.65
C ASP A 23 14.22 4.35 -3.05
N ASP A 24 12.97 4.77 -2.98
CA ASP A 24 12.57 6.06 -2.45
C ASP A 24 11.27 5.87 -1.68
N ILE A 25 11.33 5.93 -0.37
CA ILE A 25 10.18 5.72 0.49
C ILE A 25 9.06 6.73 0.24
N TYR A 26 9.41 7.98 -0.05
CA TYR A 26 8.43 9.03 -0.33
C TYR A 26 7.62 8.69 -1.59
N ARG A 27 8.32 8.35 -2.67
CA ARG A 27 7.69 7.93 -3.92
C ARG A 27 6.83 6.69 -3.71
N ASP A 28 7.37 5.70 -3.01
CA ASP A 28 6.71 4.41 -2.80
C ASP A 28 5.42 4.58 -1.99
N VAL A 29 5.43 5.43 -0.96
CA VAL A 29 4.25 5.74 -0.16
C VAL A 29 3.19 6.44 -1.01
N GLN A 30 3.58 7.39 -1.85
CA GLN A 30 2.63 8.07 -2.73
C GLN A 30 1.99 7.13 -3.75
N LEU A 31 2.80 6.24 -4.33
CA LEU A 31 2.30 5.26 -5.29
C LEU A 31 1.39 4.23 -4.62
N LEU A 32 1.74 3.80 -3.42
CA LEU A 32 0.90 2.88 -2.66
C LEU A 32 -0.44 3.52 -2.30
N ARG A 33 -0.43 4.79 -1.88
CA ARG A 33 -1.66 5.52 -1.58
C ARG A 33 -2.55 5.63 -2.82
N LEU A 34 -1.97 5.94 -3.97
CA LEU A 34 -2.71 5.95 -5.22
C LEU A 34 -3.34 4.59 -5.51
N ALA A 35 -2.55 3.51 -5.37
CA ALA A 35 -3.04 2.16 -5.60
C ALA A 35 -4.19 1.80 -4.67
N ILE A 36 -4.11 2.18 -3.39
CA ILE A 36 -5.17 1.92 -2.42
C ILE A 36 -6.44 2.72 -2.76
N ARG A 37 -6.30 3.98 -3.20
CA ARG A 37 -7.44 4.78 -3.66
C ARG A 37 -8.14 4.12 -4.85
N VAL A 38 -7.36 3.66 -5.83
CA VAL A 38 -7.91 2.94 -6.98
C VAL A 38 -8.62 1.67 -6.53
N LYS A 39 -8.02 0.91 -5.62
CA LYS A 39 -8.65 -0.30 -5.09
C LYS A 39 -9.96 0.02 -4.38
N TYR A 40 -9.99 1.07 -3.57
CA TYR A 40 -11.22 1.50 -2.91
C TYR A 40 -12.32 1.79 -3.93
N ASN A 41 -11.99 2.50 -5.01
CA ASN A 41 -12.96 2.86 -6.02
C ASN A 41 -13.42 1.69 -6.88
N CYS A 42 -12.58 0.69 -7.08
CA CYS A 42 -12.84 -0.40 -8.02
C CYS A 42 -13.24 -1.73 -7.38
N CYS A 43 -12.94 -1.93 -6.11
CA CYS A 43 -13.26 -3.17 -5.42
C CYS A 43 -14.36 -2.93 -4.39
N LYS A 44 -15.57 -3.38 -4.70
CA LYS A 44 -16.74 -3.14 -3.83
C LYS A 44 -16.58 -3.72 -2.44
N GLU A 45 -15.97 -4.89 -2.34
CA GLU A 45 -15.76 -5.57 -1.06
C GLU A 45 -14.79 -4.79 -0.18
N PHE A 46 -13.71 -4.30 -0.77
CA PHE A 46 -12.73 -3.50 -0.06
C PHE A 46 -13.33 -2.18 0.43
N LYS A 47 -14.06 -1.49 -0.45
CA LYS A 47 -14.76 -0.26 -0.08
C LYS A 47 -15.76 -0.50 1.04
N ALA A 48 -16.58 -1.53 0.91
CA ALA A 48 -17.59 -1.86 1.91
C ALA A 48 -16.95 -2.19 3.27
N PHE A 49 -15.86 -2.94 3.25
CA PHE A 49 -15.14 -3.25 4.48
C PHE A 49 -14.66 -1.99 5.19
N LEU A 50 -14.03 -1.08 4.47
CA LEU A 50 -13.53 0.16 5.05
C LEU A 50 -14.67 1.07 5.53
N ASP A 51 -15.71 1.21 4.72
CA ASP A 51 -16.86 2.05 5.05
C ASP A 51 -17.62 1.54 6.27
N ASN A 52 -17.67 0.22 6.46
CA ASN A 52 -18.36 -0.38 7.60
C ASN A 52 -17.52 -0.42 8.88
N HIS A 53 -16.26 -0.06 8.81
CA HIS A 53 -15.35 -0.09 9.96
C HIS A 53 -14.59 1.24 10.10
N PRO A 54 -15.30 2.35 10.33
CA PRO A 54 -14.68 3.68 10.28
C PRO A 54 -13.71 3.96 11.42
N ASP A 55 -13.85 3.25 12.54
CA ASP A 55 -13.09 3.59 13.75
C ASP A 55 -12.07 2.52 14.15
N ILE A 56 -11.99 1.42 13.43
CA ILE A 56 -11.06 0.38 13.81
C ILE A 56 -9.66 0.66 13.29
N PRO A 57 -8.63 0.28 14.05
CA PRO A 57 -7.27 0.34 13.55
C PRO A 57 -7.06 -0.69 12.44
N ILE A 58 -6.19 -0.36 11.49
CA ILE A 58 -5.86 -1.24 10.40
C ILE A 58 -4.39 -1.60 10.50
N VAL A 59 -4.11 -2.89 10.52
CA VAL A 59 -2.75 -3.42 10.65
C VAL A 59 -2.46 -4.35 9.49
N GLU A 60 -1.34 -4.11 8.83
CA GLU A 60 -0.79 -5.06 7.86
C GLU A 60 0.06 -6.07 8.63
N TYR A 61 -0.45 -7.28 8.82
CA TYR A 61 0.31 -8.29 9.54
C TYR A 61 1.30 -8.97 8.60
N ALA A 62 2.57 -8.70 8.84
CA ALA A 62 3.65 -9.17 7.98
C ALA A 62 4.29 -10.43 8.56
N TRP A 63 3.69 -11.57 8.32
CA TRP A 63 4.19 -12.85 8.82
C TRP A 63 5.59 -13.19 8.28
N TRP A 64 6.04 -12.48 7.25
CA TRP A 64 7.37 -12.65 6.67
C TRP A 64 8.43 -11.76 7.32
N GLY A 65 8.08 -10.96 8.32
CA GLY A 65 9.05 -10.20 9.09
C GLY A 65 9.19 -8.72 8.74
N ASP A 66 8.34 -8.19 7.89
CA ASP A 66 8.41 -6.77 7.49
C ASP A 66 7.75 -5.89 8.57
N ASP A 67 8.56 -5.21 9.35
CA ASP A 67 8.10 -4.28 10.38
C ASP A 67 8.09 -2.81 9.92
N GLU A 68 8.38 -2.55 8.67
CA GLU A 68 8.31 -1.20 8.09
C GLU A 68 6.94 -0.96 7.49
N TYR A 69 6.57 -1.69 6.46
CA TYR A 69 5.25 -1.55 5.85
C TYR A 69 4.16 -2.27 6.61
N GLY A 70 4.51 -3.24 7.42
CA GLY A 70 3.59 -3.98 8.24
C GLY A 70 4.00 -4.00 9.70
N CYS A 71 3.44 -4.97 10.41
CA CYS A 71 3.75 -5.27 11.79
C CYS A 71 4.05 -6.75 11.94
N VAL A 72 4.84 -7.07 12.93
CA VAL A 72 5.22 -8.44 13.28
C VAL A 72 4.74 -8.75 14.69
N ASP A 73 4.71 -10.02 15.04
CA ASP A 73 4.39 -10.44 16.40
C ASP A 73 5.46 -9.90 17.36
N GLU A 74 5.01 -9.22 18.42
CA GLU A 74 5.92 -8.61 19.38
C GLU A 74 6.82 -9.62 20.10
N LYS A 75 6.32 -10.80 20.36
CA LYS A 75 7.09 -11.81 21.09
C LYS A 75 8.10 -12.53 20.23
N SER A 76 7.69 -12.98 19.05
CA SER A 76 8.54 -13.77 18.18
C SER A 76 9.32 -12.94 17.19
N GLY A 77 8.89 -11.72 16.92
CA GLY A 77 9.43 -10.90 15.84
C GLY A 77 9.04 -11.40 14.47
N LEU A 78 8.35 -12.55 14.38
CA LEU A 78 8.12 -13.18 13.10
C LEU A 78 6.72 -13.47 12.80
N LYS A 79 5.79 -13.87 13.80
CA LYS A 79 4.77 -14.16 13.05
C LYS A 79 3.60 -14.85 13.39
N TYR A 80 3.59 -15.74 14.08
CA TYR A 80 2.55 -16.59 13.96
C TYR A 80 1.36 -16.34 14.75
N ASP A 81 1.43 -15.98 15.92
CA ASP A 81 0.33 -16.04 16.86
C ASP A 81 -0.01 -14.65 17.35
N TRP A 82 -0.11 -13.74 16.39
CA TRP A 82 -0.44 -12.35 16.68
C TRP A 82 -1.77 -12.23 17.45
N THR A 83 -2.63 -13.24 17.38
CA THR A 83 -3.88 -13.25 18.14
C THR A 83 -3.66 -13.45 19.65
N GLN A 84 -2.50 -13.95 20.03
CA GLN A 84 -2.14 -14.21 21.43
C GLN A 84 -1.30 -13.09 22.03
N GLY A 85 -0.89 -12.14 21.25
CA GLY A 85 0.00 -11.09 21.70
C GLY A 85 -0.23 -9.78 20.99
N SER A 86 0.72 -8.89 21.16
CA SER A 86 0.73 -7.58 20.50
C SER A 86 1.55 -7.64 19.24
N VAL A 87 1.27 -6.72 18.33
CA VAL A 87 2.09 -6.52 17.13
C VAL A 87 2.90 -5.24 17.27
N ILE A 88 4.08 -5.23 16.70
CA ILE A 88 4.93 -4.04 16.63
C ILE A 88 5.39 -3.80 15.21
N GLY A 89 5.69 -2.55 14.89
CA GLY A 89 6.16 -2.16 13.58
C GLY A 89 5.62 -0.79 13.19
N LYS A 90 6.16 -0.24 12.12
CA LYS A 90 5.74 1.08 11.64
C LYS A 90 4.38 1.06 10.95
N ASN A 91 3.99 -0.10 10.43
CA ASN A 91 2.67 -0.29 9.83
C ASN A 91 2.34 0.75 8.75
N VAL A 92 3.28 1.05 7.89
CA VAL A 92 3.08 2.07 6.85
C VAL A 92 1.89 1.73 5.96
N CYS A 93 1.76 0.48 5.55
CA CYS A 93 0.64 0.03 4.72
C CYS A 93 -0.70 0.23 5.43
N GLY A 94 -0.81 -0.21 6.68
CA GLY A 94 -2.04 -0.03 7.46
C GLY A 94 -2.40 1.43 7.67
N ARG A 95 -1.40 2.29 7.89
CA ARG A 95 -1.62 3.73 8.02
C ARG A 95 -2.11 4.36 6.73
N ILE A 96 -1.59 3.93 5.60
CA ILE A 96 -2.04 4.43 4.29
C ILE A 96 -3.48 4.01 4.04
N ILE A 97 -3.83 2.76 4.30
CA ILE A 97 -5.21 2.28 4.14
C ILE A 97 -6.16 3.07 5.04
N ARG A 98 -5.77 3.28 6.30
CA ARG A 98 -6.56 4.08 7.22
C ARG A 98 -6.71 5.52 6.72
N GLY A 99 -5.64 6.11 6.22
CA GLY A 99 -5.69 7.45 5.66
C GLY A 99 -6.64 7.56 4.47
N VAL A 100 -6.62 6.58 3.60
CA VAL A 100 -7.55 6.53 2.45
C VAL A 100 -8.99 6.37 2.93
N ARG A 101 -9.23 5.51 3.93
CA ARG A 101 -10.56 5.37 4.52
C ARG A 101 -11.09 6.70 5.06
N ASP A 102 -10.24 7.44 5.74
CA ASP A 102 -10.63 8.62 6.51
C ASP A 102 -10.59 9.92 5.69
N GLU A 103 -9.98 9.92 4.52
CA GLU A 103 -9.90 11.13 3.69
C GLU A 103 -11.27 11.47 3.07
N PRO A 104 -11.49 12.75 2.73
CA PRO A 104 -12.73 13.17 2.07
C PRO A 104 -12.94 12.44 0.75
N LYS A 105 -14.19 12.11 0.49
CA LYS A 105 -14.62 11.47 -0.75
C LYS A 105 -15.35 12.48 -1.63
N ASP A 106 -15.48 12.16 -2.90
CA ASP A 106 -16.28 12.97 -3.80
C ASP A 106 -17.79 12.76 -3.54
N ASP A 107 -18.64 13.43 -4.30
CA ASP A 107 -20.08 13.37 -4.12
C ASP A 107 -20.67 11.98 -4.34
N ASN A 108 -19.92 11.10 -5.00
CA ASN A 108 -20.32 9.72 -5.24
C ASN A 108 -19.75 8.75 -4.19
N GLY A 109 -19.08 9.27 -3.17
CA GLY A 109 -18.47 8.45 -2.14
C GLY A 109 -17.17 7.78 -2.56
N MET A 110 -16.53 8.26 -3.62
CA MET A 110 -15.30 7.69 -4.15
C MET A 110 -14.09 8.53 -3.74
N CYS A 111 -12.93 7.88 -3.70
CA CYS A 111 -11.67 8.59 -3.50
C CYS A 111 -11.41 9.53 -4.67
N ILE A 112 -10.91 10.72 -4.34
CA ILE A 112 -10.49 11.69 -5.35
C ILE A 112 -9.09 11.28 -5.82
N ILE A 113 -8.98 10.93 -7.09
CA ILE A 113 -7.71 10.48 -7.65
C ILE A 113 -6.97 11.66 -8.25
N THR A 114 -5.80 11.96 -7.68
CA THR A 114 -4.91 12.98 -8.21
C THR A 114 -3.59 12.35 -8.61
N ARG A 115 -2.94 12.95 -9.60
CA ARG A 115 -1.63 12.48 -10.03
C ARG A 115 -0.60 12.77 -8.93
N PRO A 116 0.12 11.76 -8.41
CA PRO A 116 1.19 12.02 -7.44
C PRO A 116 2.32 12.83 -8.07
N GLU A 117 2.84 13.80 -7.32
CA GLU A 117 3.96 14.63 -7.79
C GLU A 117 5.20 13.83 -8.14
N CYS A 118 5.41 12.71 -7.45
CA CYS A 118 6.55 11.84 -7.72
C CYS A 118 6.58 11.30 -9.15
N LEU A 119 5.43 11.27 -9.84
CA LEU A 119 5.40 10.85 -11.24
C LEU A 119 6.08 11.84 -12.18
N ASP A 120 6.11 13.11 -11.81
CA ASP A 120 6.81 14.12 -12.63
C ASP A 120 8.32 13.89 -12.61
N ALA A 121 8.86 13.48 -11.46
CA ALA A 121 10.27 13.12 -11.35
C ALA A 121 10.60 11.85 -12.14
N MET A 122 9.61 11.02 -12.42
CA MET A 122 9.77 9.78 -13.19
C MET A 122 9.52 9.99 -14.69
N ARG A 123 9.15 11.20 -15.11
CA ARG A 123 8.81 11.48 -16.50
C ARG A 123 9.88 11.03 -17.51
N PRO A 124 11.19 11.21 -17.26
CA PRO A 124 12.20 10.73 -18.20
C PRO A 124 12.17 9.22 -18.45
N LEU A 125 11.51 8.47 -17.55
CA LEU A 125 11.39 7.02 -17.64
C LEU A 125 10.17 6.60 -18.46
N THR A 126 9.34 7.56 -18.85
CA THR A 126 8.16 7.31 -19.68
C THR A 126 8.41 7.73 -21.12
N LEU A 127 9.59 7.39 -21.61
CA LEU A 127 10.05 7.82 -22.95
C LEU A 127 9.22 7.25 -24.08
N PHE A 128 8.36 6.31 -23.79
CA PHE A 128 7.51 5.71 -24.83
C PHE A 128 6.15 6.38 -24.93
N SER A 129 5.94 7.38 -24.12
CA SER A 129 4.71 8.15 -24.15
C SER A 129 4.77 9.26 -25.21
#